data_8ee1d4c170f7482de37d02559583f5ae
#
_entry.id   8ee1d4c170f7482de37d02559583f5ae
#
_cell.length_a   1.000
_cell.length_b   1.000
_cell.length_c   1.000
_cell.angle_alpha   90.00
_cell.angle_beta   90.00
_cell.angle_gamma   90.00
#
_symmetry.space_group_name_H-M   'P 1'
#
loop_
_entity.id
_entity.type
_entity.pdbx_description
1 polymer ?
#
loop_
_entity_poly.entity_id
_entity_poly.type
_entity_poly.pdbx_seq_one_letter_code
_entity_poly.pdbx_strand_id
1 'polypeptide(L)'
;MALSHYLRVLLQGIVLAAMMLGVSAPAIAGPQRTEAQAVIVTPLSFFKVDDLIFGRILPSSTAGTVTVAPDGVRTKTGGVTLFNGGGEQPSRFAGRGAANQIVAISLTSTPNRLTRVGGTQTMTLSTFVIGSTPTVVLTGTNQFFRINNTSGIFNFPVGATLAVGPNQVAGNYAGTFVVTLNYQ
;
A
#
# COMPACT_ATOMS: atom_id res chain seq x y z
N MET A 1 -0.06 98.62 -9.65
CA MET A 1 0.54 97.42 -10.28
C MET A 1 0.58 96.18 -9.35
N ALA A 2 0.30 96.33 -8.09
CA ALA A 2 0.38 95.19 -7.14
C ALA A 2 -0.87 94.28 -7.10
N LEU A 3 -2.03 94.79 -7.40
CA LEU A 3 -3.32 94.06 -7.26
C LEU A 3 -3.50 92.96 -8.31
N SER A 4 -2.93 93.09 -9.48
CA SER A 4 -3.05 92.07 -10.55
C SER A 4 -2.21 90.84 -10.33
N HIS A 5 -1.13 90.93 -9.58
CA HIS A 5 -0.25 89.81 -9.26
C HIS A 5 -0.87 88.88 -8.21
N TYR A 6 -1.49 89.45 -7.17
CA TYR A 6 -2.20 88.68 -6.16
C TYR A 6 -3.38 87.92 -6.70
N LEU A 7 -4.14 88.52 -7.62
CA LEU A 7 -5.29 87.88 -8.25
C LEU A 7 -4.88 86.70 -9.15
N ARG A 8 -3.73 86.78 -9.83
CA ARG A 8 -3.20 85.68 -10.66
C ARG A 8 -2.65 84.53 -9.81
N VAL A 9 -2.00 84.82 -8.71
CA VAL A 9 -1.46 83.78 -7.79
C VAL A 9 -2.62 83.13 -7.09
N LEU A 10 -3.70 83.82 -6.69
CA LEU A 10 -4.89 83.19 -6.09
C LEU A 10 -5.66 82.31 -7.10
N LEU A 11 -5.77 82.73 -8.35
CA LEU A 11 -6.42 81.95 -9.39
C LEU A 11 -5.61 80.66 -9.74
N GLN A 12 -4.27 80.75 -9.75
CA GLN A 12 -3.40 79.61 -9.97
C GLN A 12 -3.42 78.60 -8.78
N GLY A 13 -3.57 79.08 -7.57
CA GLY A 13 -3.71 78.23 -6.39
C GLY A 13 -5.01 77.45 -6.35
N ILE A 14 -6.11 78.06 -6.80
CA ILE A 14 -7.42 77.39 -6.86
C ILE A 14 -7.47 76.31 -7.96
N VAL A 15 -6.83 76.56 -9.13
CA VAL A 15 -6.74 75.55 -10.20
C VAL A 15 -5.87 74.38 -9.83
N LEU A 16 -4.80 74.61 -9.07
CA LEU A 16 -3.96 73.49 -8.57
C LEU A 16 -4.65 72.63 -7.47
N ALA A 17 -5.49 73.31 -6.64
CA ALA A 17 -6.23 72.55 -5.58
C ALA A 17 -7.42 71.78 -6.15
N ALA A 18 -7.98 72.15 -7.26
CA ALA A 18 -9.08 71.43 -7.95
C ALA A 18 -8.59 70.13 -8.70
N MET A 19 -7.30 70.07 -9.01
CA MET A 19 -6.75 68.89 -9.70
C MET A 19 -6.39 67.71 -8.75
N MET A 20 -6.48 67.89 -7.43
CA MET A 20 -6.20 66.84 -6.43
C MET A 20 -7.43 66.09 -5.91
N LEU A 21 -8.63 66.41 -6.41
CA LEU A 21 -9.78 65.53 -6.18
C LEU A 21 -9.69 64.34 -7.16
N GLY A 22 -8.75 63.45 -6.89
CA GLY A 22 -8.69 62.16 -7.57
C GLY A 22 -10.01 61.43 -7.34
N VAL A 23 -10.80 61.28 -8.38
CA VAL A 23 -11.95 60.40 -8.39
C VAL A 23 -11.41 58.98 -8.16
N SER A 24 -11.47 58.51 -6.92
CA SER A 24 -11.22 57.12 -6.62
C SER A 24 -12.37 56.30 -7.21
N ALA A 25 -12.17 55.78 -8.41
CA ALA A 25 -13.11 54.84 -9.00
C ALA A 25 -13.18 53.62 -8.07
N PRO A 26 -14.36 53.16 -7.69
CA PRO A 26 -14.48 51.93 -6.93
C PRO A 26 -13.84 50.81 -7.74
N ALA A 27 -12.84 50.11 -7.14
CA ALA A 27 -12.28 48.92 -7.72
C ALA A 27 -13.38 47.84 -7.72
N ILE A 28 -14.00 47.61 -8.86
CA ILE A 28 -14.93 46.49 -9.03
C ILE A 28 -14.09 45.24 -9.07
N ALA A 29 -14.07 44.50 -7.97
CA ALA A 29 -13.53 43.16 -7.97
C ALA A 29 -14.38 42.28 -8.90
N GLY A 30 -13.86 41.97 -10.07
CA GLY A 30 -14.51 41.06 -10.99
C GLY A 30 -14.64 39.64 -10.39
N PRO A 31 -15.63 38.89 -10.84
CA PRO A 31 -15.78 37.48 -10.35
C PRO A 31 -14.54 36.70 -10.68
N GLN A 32 -13.93 36.12 -9.64
CA GLN A 32 -12.80 35.20 -9.77
C GLN A 32 -13.34 33.79 -10.03
N ARG A 33 -12.92 33.19 -11.13
CA ARG A 33 -13.28 31.83 -11.50
C ARG A 33 -12.23 30.91 -10.91
N THR A 34 -12.68 29.95 -10.13
CA THR A 34 -11.85 28.83 -9.61
C THR A 34 -12.33 27.56 -10.30
N GLU A 35 -11.42 26.83 -10.91
CA GLU A 35 -11.71 25.50 -11.45
C GLU A 35 -11.69 24.49 -10.31
N ALA A 36 -12.75 23.71 -10.20
CA ALA A 36 -12.82 22.55 -9.31
C ALA A 36 -12.60 21.30 -10.15
N GLN A 37 -11.61 20.49 -9.77
CA GLN A 37 -11.32 19.22 -10.42
C GLN A 37 -11.51 18.08 -9.41
N ALA A 38 -12.11 16.98 -9.87
CA ALA A 38 -12.25 15.74 -9.10
C ALA A 38 -11.84 14.57 -9.99
N VAL A 39 -11.06 13.63 -9.42
CA VAL A 39 -10.70 12.39 -10.06
C VAL A 39 -11.41 11.26 -9.33
N ILE A 40 -12.24 10.51 -10.06
CA ILE A 40 -12.91 9.32 -9.53
C ILE A 40 -12.06 8.10 -9.93
N VAL A 41 -11.58 7.36 -8.93
CA VAL A 41 -10.79 6.15 -9.15
C VAL A 41 -11.65 4.89 -9.05
N THR A 42 -11.27 3.84 -9.77
CA THR A 42 -11.91 2.52 -9.64
C THR A 42 -11.71 2.00 -8.22
N PRO A 43 -12.75 1.50 -7.53
CA PRO A 43 -12.60 0.89 -6.23
C PRO A 43 -11.58 -0.25 -6.23
N LEU A 44 -10.77 -0.32 -5.17
CA LEU A 44 -9.82 -1.41 -4.98
C LEU A 44 -10.56 -2.62 -4.44
N SER A 45 -10.41 -3.75 -5.09
CA SER A 45 -10.91 -5.04 -4.63
C SER A 45 -9.88 -6.13 -4.86
N PHE A 46 -9.79 -7.08 -3.94
CA PHE A 46 -8.96 -8.27 -4.12
C PHE A 46 -9.53 -9.46 -3.35
N PHE A 47 -9.12 -10.65 -3.74
CA PHE A 47 -9.53 -11.91 -3.13
C PHE A 47 -8.40 -12.93 -3.20
N LYS A 48 -8.48 -13.91 -2.32
CA LYS A 48 -7.57 -15.05 -2.33
C LYS A 48 -7.99 -16.02 -3.44
N VAL A 49 -7.03 -16.44 -4.26
CA VAL A 49 -7.20 -17.46 -5.30
C VAL A 49 -6.78 -18.83 -4.76
N ASP A 50 -5.57 -18.90 -4.19
CA ASP A 50 -4.99 -20.14 -3.68
C ASP A 50 -4.50 -19.98 -2.24
N ASP A 51 -4.58 -21.07 -1.48
CA ASP A 51 -4.00 -21.16 -0.14
C ASP A 51 -2.50 -21.41 -0.19
N LEU A 52 -1.79 -20.97 0.87
CA LEU A 52 -0.40 -21.35 1.11
C LEU A 52 -0.35 -22.77 1.66
N ILE A 53 0.29 -23.68 0.94
CA ILE A 53 0.40 -25.09 1.30
C ILE A 53 1.88 -25.48 1.38
N PHE A 54 2.31 -25.93 2.55
CA PHE A 54 3.69 -26.39 2.76
C PHE A 54 3.91 -27.86 2.35
N GLY A 55 2.84 -28.59 2.07
CA GLY A 55 2.92 -29.99 1.68
C GLY A 55 3.20 -30.95 2.85
N ARG A 56 3.73 -32.13 2.54
CA ARG A 56 4.04 -33.18 3.52
C ARG A 56 5.45 -33.02 4.06
N ILE A 57 5.57 -33.01 5.39
CA ILE A 57 6.81 -32.76 6.12
C ILE A 57 6.98 -33.86 7.17
N LEU A 58 8.16 -34.48 7.20
CA LEU A 58 8.55 -35.39 8.26
C LEU A 58 9.52 -34.64 9.18
N PRO A 59 9.16 -34.44 10.46
CA PRO A 59 10.07 -33.91 11.47
C PRO A 59 11.09 -34.93 11.93
N SER A 60 12.17 -34.44 12.53
CA SER A 60 13.13 -35.28 13.23
C SER A 60 13.32 -34.82 14.68
N SER A 61 14.30 -35.37 15.38
CA SER A 61 14.72 -34.91 16.72
C SER A 61 15.38 -33.51 16.69
N THR A 62 15.70 -33.00 15.51
CA THR A 62 16.29 -31.67 15.31
C THR A 62 15.28 -30.75 14.66
N ALA A 63 15.17 -29.53 15.16
CA ALA A 63 14.31 -28.50 14.54
C ALA A 63 14.74 -28.16 13.10
N GLY A 64 13.80 -27.68 12.30
CA GLY A 64 14.08 -27.27 10.95
C GLY A 64 13.06 -26.25 10.45
N THR A 65 13.23 -25.80 9.23
CA THR A 65 12.29 -24.92 8.55
C THR A 65 11.90 -25.44 7.18
N VAL A 66 10.72 -25.09 6.73
CA VAL A 66 10.26 -25.32 5.36
C VAL A 66 9.82 -23.98 4.80
N THR A 67 10.39 -23.59 3.66
CA THR A 67 10.03 -22.37 2.97
C THR A 67 9.36 -22.70 1.64
N VAL A 68 8.21 -22.11 1.40
CA VAL A 68 7.57 -22.07 0.08
C VAL A 68 7.76 -20.65 -0.44
N ALA A 69 8.56 -20.51 -1.49
CA ALA A 69 8.83 -19.22 -2.13
C ALA A 69 7.66 -18.77 -3.04
N PRO A 70 7.55 -17.49 -3.39
CA PRO A 70 6.48 -16.99 -4.27
C PRO A 70 6.44 -17.65 -5.65
N ASP A 71 7.58 -18.13 -6.16
CA ASP A 71 7.70 -18.86 -7.43
C ASP A 71 7.26 -20.34 -7.33
N GLY A 72 6.89 -20.80 -6.11
CA GLY A 72 6.48 -22.18 -5.84
C GLY A 72 7.65 -23.11 -5.46
N VAL A 73 8.88 -22.64 -5.47
CA VAL A 73 10.03 -23.46 -5.04
C VAL A 73 9.93 -23.71 -3.54
N ARG A 74 9.99 -24.99 -3.16
CA ARG A 74 9.99 -25.42 -1.76
C ARG A 74 11.38 -25.85 -1.32
N THR A 75 11.88 -25.23 -0.26
CA THR A 75 13.20 -25.54 0.33
C THR A 75 13.06 -25.89 1.80
N LYS A 76 14.12 -26.48 2.37
CA LYS A 76 14.18 -26.83 3.79
C LYS A 76 15.54 -26.53 4.40
N THR A 77 15.53 -26.35 5.71
CA THR A 77 16.76 -26.35 6.53
C THR A 77 16.59 -27.25 7.74
N GLY A 78 17.68 -27.65 8.38
CA GLY A 78 17.66 -28.42 9.61
C GLY A 78 17.10 -29.83 9.45
N GLY A 79 16.51 -30.34 10.52
CA GLY A 79 16.12 -31.74 10.67
C GLY A 79 14.78 -32.15 10.08
N VAL A 80 14.36 -31.58 8.96
CA VAL A 80 13.10 -31.95 8.30
C VAL A 80 13.32 -32.66 6.97
N THR A 81 12.41 -33.56 6.61
CA THR A 81 12.39 -34.21 5.30
C THR A 81 11.11 -33.84 4.56
N LEU A 82 11.23 -33.48 3.28
CA LEU A 82 10.11 -33.10 2.41
C LEU A 82 9.70 -34.30 1.55
N PHE A 83 8.39 -34.52 1.43
CA PHE A 83 7.80 -35.44 0.50
C PHE A 83 7.03 -34.66 -0.58
N ASN A 84 7.15 -35.09 -1.81
CA ASN A 84 6.41 -34.51 -2.93
C ASN A 84 4.95 -34.99 -2.94
N GLY A 85 4.11 -34.29 -3.71
CA GLY A 85 2.70 -34.65 -3.89
C GLY A 85 1.80 -34.23 -2.72
N GLY A 86 2.21 -33.25 -1.93
CA GLY A 86 1.41 -32.65 -0.87
C GLY A 86 0.64 -31.40 -1.31
N GLY A 87 0.67 -31.08 -2.60
CA GLY A 87 0.00 -29.88 -3.14
C GLY A 87 0.69 -28.57 -2.74
N GLU A 88 1.99 -28.63 -2.45
CA GLU A 88 2.79 -27.47 -2.02
C GLU A 88 2.72 -26.34 -3.03
N GLN A 89 2.34 -25.15 -2.56
CA GLN A 89 2.21 -23.96 -3.39
C GLN A 89 2.19 -22.69 -2.53
N PRO A 90 2.60 -21.52 -3.09
CA PRO A 90 2.39 -20.23 -2.44
C PRO A 90 0.89 -19.88 -2.44
N SER A 91 0.49 -19.02 -1.51
CA SER A 91 -0.82 -18.39 -1.65
C SER A 91 -0.84 -17.43 -2.84
N ARG A 92 -1.98 -17.30 -3.48
CA ARG A 92 -2.17 -16.37 -4.60
C ARG A 92 -3.35 -15.46 -4.32
N PHE A 93 -3.14 -14.20 -4.66
CA PHE A 93 -4.15 -13.16 -4.58
C PHE A 93 -4.33 -12.54 -5.97
N ALA A 94 -5.56 -12.21 -6.31
CA ALA A 94 -5.91 -11.48 -7.52
C ALA A 94 -6.87 -10.35 -7.18
N GLY A 95 -6.85 -9.28 -7.97
CA GLY A 95 -7.71 -8.15 -7.72
C GLY A 95 -7.77 -7.17 -8.87
N ARG A 96 -8.50 -6.09 -8.63
CA ARG A 96 -8.66 -4.98 -9.57
C ARG A 96 -8.64 -3.66 -8.82
N GLY A 97 -8.03 -2.66 -9.44
CA GLY A 97 -7.99 -1.29 -8.97
C GLY A 97 -7.80 -0.32 -10.12
N ALA A 98 -7.60 0.95 -9.82
CA ALA A 98 -7.31 1.95 -10.83
C ALA A 98 -5.88 1.75 -11.38
N ALA A 99 -5.74 1.80 -12.70
CA ALA A 99 -4.44 1.71 -13.37
C ALA A 99 -3.50 2.83 -12.91
N ASN A 100 -2.22 2.53 -12.82
CA ASN A 100 -1.16 3.43 -12.38
C ASN A 100 -1.24 3.92 -10.92
N GLN A 101 -2.23 3.52 -10.14
CA GLN A 101 -2.31 3.85 -8.72
C GLN A 101 -1.32 3.03 -7.90
N ILE A 102 -0.86 3.63 -6.81
CA ILE A 102 -0.02 2.96 -5.82
C ILE A 102 -0.93 2.30 -4.79
N VAL A 103 -0.62 1.06 -4.47
CA VAL A 103 -1.27 0.29 -3.40
C VAL A 103 -0.26 0.00 -2.29
N ALA A 104 -0.71 0.10 -1.07
CA ALA A 104 0.01 -0.29 0.13
C ALA A 104 -0.42 -1.69 0.53
N ILE A 105 0.53 -2.62 0.62
CA ILE A 105 0.32 -4.01 1.04
C ILE A 105 1.02 -4.21 2.37
N SER A 106 0.33 -4.78 3.34
CA SER A 106 0.91 -5.14 4.64
C SER A 106 0.35 -6.46 5.14
N LEU A 107 1.07 -7.08 6.07
CA LEU A 107 0.65 -8.25 6.81
C LEU A 107 0.03 -7.78 8.13
N THR A 108 -1.22 -8.10 8.37
CA THR A 108 -1.83 -7.83 9.67
C THR A 108 -1.18 -8.75 10.72
N SER A 109 -0.76 -8.17 11.85
CA SER A 109 -0.16 -8.94 12.94
C SER A 109 -1.21 -9.79 13.64
N THR A 110 -1.43 -10.97 13.11
CA THR A 110 -2.12 -12.07 13.80
C THR A 110 -1.07 -13.03 14.31
N PRO A 111 -1.35 -13.93 15.26
CA PRO A 111 -0.43 -14.99 15.58
C PRO A 111 -0.25 -15.86 14.32
N ASN A 112 0.80 -15.56 13.55
CA ASN A 112 1.14 -16.27 12.32
C ASN A 112 1.63 -17.67 12.69
N ARG A 113 0.70 -18.57 12.94
CA ARG A 113 0.99 -19.96 13.32
C ARG A 113 -0.04 -20.92 12.74
N LEU A 114 0.41 -22.14 12.49
CA LEU A 114 -0.47 -23.26 12.22
C LEU A 114 -0.68 -24.02 13.52
N THR A 115 -1.90 -24.41 13.80
CA THR A 115 -2.29 -25.23 14.97
C THR A 115 -2.73 -26.59 14.47
N ARG A 116 -2.34 -27.64 15.21
CA ARG A 116 -2.76 -29.02 14.90
C ARG A 116 -4.27 -29.16 15.02
N VAL A 117 -4.89 -29.68 13.99
CA VAL A 117 -6.34 -29.96 14.00
C VAL A 117 -6.62 -31.04 15.05
N GLY A 118 -7.51 -30.72 16.00
CA GLY A 118 -7.82 -31.59 17.13
C GLY A 118 -6.74 -31.62 18.23
N GLY A 119 -5.81 -30.65 18.25
CA GLY A 119 -4.74 -30.58 19.26
C GLY A 119 -4.33 -29.13 19.54
N THR A 120 -3.31 -28.97 20.39
CA THR A 120 -2.79 -27.66 20.81
C THR A 120 -1.40 -27.33 20.27
N GLN A 121 -0.76 -28.31 19.61
CA GLN A 121 0.59 -28.13 19.06
C GLN A 121 0.59 -27.11 17.93
N THR A 122 1.61 -26.27 17.89
CA THR A 122 1.71 -25.19 16.90
C THR A 122 3.02 -25.23 16.15
N MET A 123 3.02 -24.63 14.96
CA MET A 123 4.20 -24.29 14.17
C MET A 123 4.10 -22.81 13.78
N THR A 124 5.21 -22.08 13.89
CA THR A 124 5.23 -20.64 13.60
C THR A 124 5.47 -20.38 12.13
N LEU A 125 4.69 -19.45 11.55
CA LEU A 125 4.92 -18.87 10.23
C LEU A 125 5.75 -17.59 10.37
N SER A 126 6.71 -17.41 9.47
CA SER A 126 7.59 -16.24 9.45
C SER A 126 7.98 -15.89 8.00
N THR A 127 8.67 -14.79 7.83
CA THR A 127 9.29 -14.37 6.56
C THR A 127 8.32 -14.51 5.38
N PHE A 128 7.20 -13.80 5.46
CA PHE A 128 6.27 -13.72 4.34
C PHE A 128 6.90 -12.88 3.23
N VAL A 129 6.90 -13.41 2.01
CA VAL A 129 7.53 -12.77 0.85
C VAL A 129 6.52 -12.64 -0.27
N ILE A 130 6.35 -11.43 -0.80
CA ILE A 130 5.54 -11.19 -2.00
C ILE A 130 6.40 -11.41 -3.26
N GLY A 131 5.83 -12.05 -4.26
CA GLY A 131 6.47 -12.27 -5.56
C GLY A 131 6.39 -11.01 -6.42
N SER A 132 7.26 -10.06 -6.14
CA SER A 132 7.54 -8.88 -6.95
C SER A 132 8.96 -8.98 -7.52
N THR A 133 9.34 -8.04 -8.36
CA THR A 133 10.71 -7.97 -8.88
C THR A 133 11.31 -6.61 -8.51
N PRO A 134 12.25 -6.57 -7.54
CA PRO A 134 12.70 -7.67 -6.67
C PRO A 134 11.61 -8.16 -5.70
N THR A 135 11.77 -9.35 -5.14
CA THR A 135 10.88 -9.87 -4.08
C THR A 135 10.98 -9.03 -2.81
N VAL A 136 9.87 -8.85 -2.11
CA VAL A 136 9.78 -7.99 -0.92
C VAL A 136 9.23 -8.79 0.26
N VAL A 137 9.84 -8.64 1.43
CA VAL A 137 9.35 -9.21 2.68
C VAL A 137 8.15 -8.39 3.16
N LEU A 138 7.03 -9.07 3.38
CA LEU A 138 5.84 -8.47 3.99
C LEU A 138 5.96 -8.49 5.51
N THR A 139 5.73 -7.34 6.09
CA THR A 139 5.68 -7.13 7.54
C THR A 139 4.39 -6.41 7.90
N GLY A 140 4.23 -5.99 9.18
CA GLY A 140 3.17 -5.07 9.57
C GLY A 140 3.32 -3.66 9.00
N THR A 141 4.47 -3.36 8.38
CA THR A 141 4.72 -2.08 7.70
C THR A 141 4.26 -2.16 6.24
N ASN A 142 3.66 -1.09 5.74
CA ASN A 142 3.21 -1.00 4.37
C ASN A 142 4.38 -1.11 3.37
N GLN A 143 4.22 -1.97 2.38
CA GLN A 143 5.05 -2.05 1.19
C GLN A 143 4.25 -1.49 0.01
N PHE A 144 4.88 -0.70 -0.84
CA PHE A 144 4.19 0.05 -1.89
C PHE A 144 4.45 -0.54 -3.26
N PHE A 145 3.38 -0.79 -4.00
CA PHE A 145 3.42 -1.33 -5.35
C PHE A 145 2.53 -0.50 -6.27
N ARG A 146 2.92 -0.39 -7.53
CA ARG A 146 2.11 0.27 -8.55
C ARG A 146 1.34 -0.77 -9.36
N ILE A 147 0.06 -0.50 -9.61
CA ILE A 147 -0.76 -1.29 -10.55
C ILE A 147 -0.34 -0.89 -11.96
N ASN A 148 0.66 -1.58 -12.52
CA ASN A 148 1.24 -1.23 -13.83
C ASN A 148 0.39 -1.68 -15.03
N ASN A 149 -0.65 -2.47 -14.81
CA ASN A 149 -1.52 -2.95 -15.86
C ASN A 149 -2.59 -1.89 -16.19
N THR A 150 -2.75 -1.56 -17.47
CA THR A 150 -3.74 -0.58 -17.96
C THR A 150 -5.18 -1.01 -17.71
N SER A 151 -5.45 -2.32 -17.60
CA SER A 151 -6.77 -2.85 -17.22
C SER A 151 -7.07 -2.73 -15.72
N GLY A 152 -6.07 -2.36 -14.91
CA GLY A 152 -6.17 -2.31 -13.44
C GLY A 152 -6.19 -3.69 -12.78
N ILE A 153 -6.07 -4.79 -13.51
CA ILE A 153 -6.03 -6.15 -12.97
C ILE A 153 -4.63 -6.44 -12.45
N PHE A 154 -4.54 -7.01 -11.27
CA PHE A 154 -3.28 -7.43 -10.67
C PHE A 154 -3.41 -8.81 -10.03
N ASN A 155 -2.29 -9.49 -9.90
CA ASN A 155 -2.16 -10.70 -9.11
C ASN A 155 -0.77 -10.73 -8.46
N PHE A 156 -0.66 -11.40 -7.33
CA PHE A 156 0.61 -11.58 -6.64
C PHE A 156 0.60 -12.86 -5.80
N PRO A 157 1.67 -13.65 -5.85
CA PRO A 157 1.88 -14.76 -4.94
C PRO A 157 2.53 -14.29 -3.64
N VAL A 158 2.24 -14.99 -2.55
CA VAL A 158 2.89 -14.80 -1.26
C VAL A 158 3.39 -16.15 -0.74
N GLY A 159 4.69 -16.24 -0.54
CA GLY A 159 5.35 -17.35 0.12
C GLY A 159 5.61 -17.06 1.58
N ALA A 160 5.97 -18.10 2.35
CA ALA A 160 6.40 -17.94 3.74
C ALA A 160 7.31 -19.10 4.20
N THR A 161 7.88 -18.93 5.39
CA THR A 161 8.68 -19.93 6.08
C THR A 161 7.93 -20.50 7.29
N LEU A 162 7.85 -21.83 7.38
CA LEU A 162 7.28 -22.56 8.49
C LEU A 162 8.39 -23.11 9.37
N ALA A 163 8.38 -22.79 10.66
CA ALA A 163 9.28 -23.38 11.63
C ALA A 163 8.68 -24.67 12.17
N VAL A 164 9.42 -25.78 12.04
CA VAL A 164 9.05 -27.11 12.52
C VAL A 164 9.90 -27.48 13.75
N GLY A 165 9.27 -27.70 14.87
CA GLY A 165 9.94 -28.05 16.11
C GLY A 165 10.55 -29.47 16.06
N PRO A 166 11.49 -29.79 16.99
CA PRO A 166 11.98 -31.12 17.14
C PRO A 166 10.83 -32.02 17.58
N ASN A 167 10.79 -33.26 17.04
CA ASN A 167 9.73 -34.23 17.32
C ASN A 167 8.32 -33.67 17.20
N GLN A 168 8.09 -32.77 16.23
CA GLN A 168 6.77 -32.15 15.99
C GLN A 168 5.71 -33.24 15.84
N VAL A 169 4.64 -33.18 16.62
CA VAL A 169 3.58 -34.19 16.65
C VAL A 169 2.93 -34.31 15.27
N ALA A 170 2.77 -35.55 14.82
CA ALA A 170 2.12 -35.82 13.53
C ALA A 170 0.65 -35.40 13.53
N GLY A 171 0.16 -34.94 12.38
CA GLY A 171 -1.22 -34.52 12.18
C GLY A 171 -1.35 -33.44 11.11
N ASN A 172 -2.58 -33.01 10.86
CA ASN A 172 -2.87 -31.89 10.00
C ASN A 172 -2.75 -30.59 10.80
N TYR A 173 -2.10 -29.60 10.22
CA TYR A 173 -1.92 -28.26 10.80
C TYR A 173 -2.58 -27.22 9.92
N ALA A 174 -3.36 -26.34 10.51
CA ALA A 174 -4.05 -25.27 9.81
C ALA A 174 -3.93 -23.95 10.57
N GLY A 175 -4.03 -22.86 9.85
CA GLY A 175 -4.00 -21.50 10.39
C GLY A 175 -4.30 -20.50 9.32
N THR A 176 -4.39 -19.21 9.71
CA THR A 176 -4.67 -18.11 8.81
C THR A 176 -3.64 -17.01 8.98
N PHE A 177 -3.39 -16.28 7.92
CA PHE A 177 -2.71 -15.00 7.94
C PHE A 177 -3.54 -13.99 7.13
N VAL A 178 -3.40 -12.72 7.41
CA VAL A 178 -4.21 -11.67 6.79
C VAL A 178 -3.31 -10.68 6.05
N VAL A 179 -3.54 -10.55 4.76
CA VAL A 179 -2.93 -9.53 3.91
C VAL A 179 -3.92 -8.39 3.77
N THR A 180 -3.46 -7.17 4.01
CA THR A 180 -4.25 -5.94 3.85
C THR A 180 -3.75 -5.18 2.63
N LEU A 181 -4.66 -4.66 1.84
CA LEU A 181 -4.38 -3.90 0.63
C LEU A 181 -5.23 -2.63 0.62
N ASN A 182 -4.57 -1.46 0.48
CA ASN A 182 -5.22 -0.16 0.42
C ASN A 182 -4.60 0.71 -0.66
N TYR A 183 -5.34 1.67 -1.20
CA TYR A 183 -4.73 2.75 -1.97
C TYR A 183 -3.85 3.62 -1.07
N GLN A 184 -2.79 4.16 -1.68
CA GLN A 184 -1.91 5.15 -1.07
C GLN A 184 -2.46 6.56 -1.31
#